data_0835874eb0e51273995a28311a1abf90
#
_entry.id   0835874eb0e51273995a28311a1abf90
#
_cell.length_a   1.000
_cell.length_b   1.000
_cell.length_c   1.000
_cell.angle_alpha   90.00
_cell.angle_beta   90.00
_cell.angle_gamma   90.00
#
_symmetry.space_group_name_H-M   'P 1'
#
loop_
_entity.id
_entity.type
_entity.pdbx_description
1 polymer ?
#
loop_
_entity_poly.entity_id
_entity_poly.type
_entity_poly.pdbx_seq_one_letter_code
_entity_poly.pdbx_strand_id
1 'polypeptide(L)'
;MKHILISFIFLLFSSFNACAQDVHVFAGHQQSIDWMESIGWWGEDLRAEQMQVPRTLLIAISPAWRDAAAQMPVATKKEFFYRCLLPLVTHANWLVRQRRAWLMERKAGLESGRALEAQHLENMRLFATTLRVRSSDEAERISGSTEWLSIIDELLYRLDEIPAGLALGQAAYESGWGTSRFTVEGNALFGQWTYGGEGMAPKQQRKELGDHKIATFTWPFDSVRGYFLNLSTHPAYEGFRKIRAELRKNGKPLSSLALADGLVSYSERGQEYVDSLKSLIRSNGFDLADAAQPRDEPLGFAMGAADEKAAQSVIDDFQKMKANGKFDRIVAEMKLQ
;
A
#
# COMPACT_ATOMS: atom_id res chain seq x y z
N MET A 1 33.26 -43.00 -12.07
CA MET A 1 33.40 -41.68 -12.71
C MET A 1 32.07 -40.97 -12.59
N LYS A 2 31.98 -40.10 -11.56
CA LYS A 2 30.80 -39.25 -11.27
C LYS A 2 31.13 -37.87 -11.78
N HIS A 3 30.41 -37.35 -12.74
CA HIS A 3 30.42 -35.92 -13.10
C HIS A 3 28.97 -35.48 -13.20
N ILE A 4 28.49 -34.75 -12.19
CA ILE A 4 28.18 -33.31 -12.21
C ILE A 4 27.15 -32.94 -13.30
N LEU A 5 25.89 -32.85 -12.88
CA LEU A 5 24.89 -32.01 -13.51
C LEU A 5 24.28 -31.10 -12.43
N ILE A 6 25.08 -30.13 -11.99
CA ILE A 6 24.63 -28.95 -11.23
C ILE A 6 24.93 -27.78 -12.16
N SER A 7 23.94 -27.30 -12.88
CA SER A 7 23.88 -25.97 -13.49
C SER A 7 22.68 -25.94 -14.41
N PHE A 8 21.63 -25.27 -14.04
CA PHE A 8 20.72 -24.52 -14.91
C PHE A 8 19.36 -24.25 -14.21
N ILE A 9 19.38 -23.84 -12.94
CA ILE A 9 18.19 -23.24 -12.28
C ILE A 9 18.61 -21.89 -11.65
N PHE A 10 19.26 -21.03 -12.45
CA PHE A 10 19.66 -19.71 -11.96
C PHE A 10 19.59 -18.66 -13.06
N LEU A 11 18.55 -18.67 -13.90
CA LEU A 11 18.49 -17.73 -15.03
C LEU A 11 17.12 -17.13 -15.34
N LEU A 12 16.25 -16.94 -14.33
CA LEU A 12 15.07 -16.09 -14.46
C LEU A 12 14.97 -15.00 -13.39
N PHE A 13 16.01 -14.81 -12.56
CA PHE A 13 16.11 -13.70 -11.60
C PHE A 13 17.31 -12.79 -11.82
N SER A 14 18.01 -12.91 -12.95
CA SER A 14 19.23 -12.16 -13.22
C SER A 14 19.05 -11.12 -14.30
N SER A 15 18.22 -10.11 -14.09
CA SER A 15 18.35 -8.81 -14.75
C SER A 15 17.63 -7.67 -14.02
N PHE A 16 17.40 -7.78 -12.71
CA PHE A 16 17.32 -6.56 -11.91
C PHE A 16 18.73 -6.26 -11.43
N ASN A 17 19.48 -5.51 -12.25
CA ASN A 17 20.64 -4.79 -11.79
C ASN A 17 20.28 -4.20 -10.42
N ALA A 18 21.11 -4.48 -9.41
CA ALA A 18 21.16 -3.72 -8.19
C ALA A 18 21.63 -2.31 -8.53
N CYS A 19 20.79 -1.55 -9.24
CA CYS A 19 20.93 -0.12 -9.37
C CYS A 19 20.84 0.42 -7.93
N ALA A 20 21.82 1.17 -7.51
CA ALA A 20 21.87 1.78 -6.20
C ALA A 20 20.49 2.43 -5.94
N GLN A 21 19.72 1.88 -5.01
CA GLN A 21 18.40 2.43 -4.69
C GLN A 21 18.66 3.78 -4.04
N ASP A 22 18.22 4.84 -4.73
CA ASP A 22 18.40 6.19 -4.23
C ASP A 22 17.54 6.40 -3.01
N VAL A 23 18.15 6.91 -1.93
CA VAL A 23 17.46 7.31 -0.72
C VAL A 23 17.67 8.79 -0.51
N HIS A 24 16.58 9.52 -0.51
CA HIS A 24 16.55 10.96 -0.28
C HIS A 24 16.17 11.24 1.16
N VAL A 25 16.99 11.98 1.88
CA VAL A 25 16.74 12.42 3.25
C VAL A 25 16.59 13.92 3.26
N PHE A 26 15.46 14.42 3.74
CA PHE A 26 15.10 15.82 3.73
C PHE A 26 15.05 16.38 5.15
N ALA A 27 15.84 17.41 5.44
CA ALA A 27 15.84 18.11 6.72
C ALA A 27 14.60 19.00 6.96
N GLY A 28 13.74 19.11 5.97
CA GLY A 28 12.50 19.86 6.08
C GLY A 28 11.62 19.73 4.82
N HIS A 29 10.41 20.23 4.91
CA HIS A 29 9.44 20.12 3.81
C HIS A 29 9.86 20.90 2.56
N GLN A 30 10.57 22.04 2.69
CA GLN A 30 11.00 22.81 1.54
C GLN A 30 11.97 22.03 0.66
N GLN A 31 12.97 21.34 1.26
CA GLN A 31 13.88 20.49 0.51
C GLN A 31 13.14 19.36 -0.21
N SER A 32 12.08 18.82 0.40
CA SER A 32 11.24 17.81 -0.25
C SER A 32 10.47 18.39 -1.44
N ILE A 33 9.94 19.60 -1.32
CA ILE A 33 9.25 20.32 -2.41
C ILE A 33 10.23 20.60 -3.56
N ASP A 34 11.38 21.18 -3.26
CA ASP A 34 12.42 21.50 -4.26
C ASP A 34 12.85 20.25 -5.03
N TRP A 35 12.98 19.12 -4.33
CA TRP A 35 13.27 17.85 -4.95
C TRP A 35 12.11 17.38 -5.84
N MET A 36 10.87 17.44 -5.35
CA MET A 36 9.69 17.06 -6.14
C MET A 36 9.56 17.92 -7.40
N GLU A 37 9.87 19.23 -7.32
CA GLU A 37 9.93 20.14 -8.48
C GLU A 37 11.01 19.69 -9.48
N SER A 38 12.20 19.34 -8.98
CA SER A 38 13.33 18.91 -9.83
C SER A 38 13.05 17.65 -10.63
N ILE A 39 12.19 16.78 -10.16
CA ILE A 39 11.77 15.55 -10.85
C ILE A 39 10.41 15.69 -11.56
N GLY A 40 9.85 16.88 -11.64
CA GLY A 40 8.55 17.15 -12.27
C GLY A 40 7.39 16.48 -11.54
N TRP A 41 7.43 16.45 -10.20
CA TRP A 41 6.38 15.85 -9.38
C TRP A 41 5.61 16.86 -8.53
N TRP A 42 6.01 18.13 -8.48
CA TRP A 42 5.31 19.22 -7.78
C TRP A 42 4.61 20.13 -8.78
N GLY A 43 3.42 20.63 -8.44
CA GLY A 43 2.66 21.53 -9.30
C GLY A 43 2.01 20.88 -10.52
N GLU A 44 2.21 19.58 -10.72
CA GLU A 44 1.61 18.84 -11.83
C GLU A 44 0.10 18.70 -11.63
N ASP A 45 -0.68 18.94 -12.69
CA ASP A 45 -2.14 18.85 -12.61
C ASP A 45 -2.57 17.36 -12.44
N LEU A 46 -3.35 17.07 -11.41
CA LEU A 46 -3.99 15.77 -11.22
C LEU A 46 -4.92 15.38 -12.40
N ARG A 47 -5.25 16.33 -13.27
CA ARG A 47 -6.11 16.15 -14.45
C ARG A 47 -5.39 15.61 -15.68
N ALA A 48 -4.09 15.34 -15.60
CA ALA A 48 -3.38 14.69 -16.69
C ALA A 48 -4.02 13.32 -16.97
N GLU A 49 -4.40 13.04 -18.21
CA GLU A 49 -5.09 11.81 -18.62
C GLU A 49 -4.33 10.54 -18.24
N GLN A 50 -3.02 10.63 -18.02
CA GLN A 50 -2.17 9.54 -17.56
C GLN A 50 -1.12 10.10 -16.60
N MET A 51 -1.53 10.40 -15.37
CA MET A 51 -0.60 10.85 -14.35
C MET A 51 0.47 9.79 -14.08
N GLN A 52 1.73 10.15 -14.33
CA GLN A 52 2.90 9.31 -14.09
C GLN A 52 3.50 9.62 -12.73
N VAL A 53 3.31 8.71 -11.78
CA VAL A 53 3.68 8.87 -10.38
C VAL A 53 5.09 8.35 -10.13
N PRO A 54 6.00 9.11 -9.49
CA PRO A 54 7.31 8.60 -9.13
C PRO A 54 7.24 7.33 -8.30
N ARG A 55 8.17 6.41 -8.52
CA ARG A 55 8.30 5.18 -7.71
C ARG A 55 9.17 5.40 -6.47
N THR A 56 8.97 6.52 -5.79
CA THR A 56 9.70 6.85 -4.56
C THR A 56 8.79 6.70 -3.36
N LEU A 57 9.10 5.74 -2.48
CA LEU A 57 8.31 5.45 -1.30
C LEU A 57 8.77 6.27 -0.10
N LEU A 58 7.83 6.93 0.56
CA LEU A 58 8.08 7.56 1.85
C LEU A 58 8.25 6.47 2.92
N ILE A 59 9.41 6.43 3.57
CA ILE A 59 9.76 5.43 4.59
C ILE A 59 9.76 5.96 6.02
N ALA A 60 9.74 7.29 6.20
CA ALA A 60 9.55 7.92 7.50
C ALA A 60 8.89 9.29 7.35
N ILE A 61 7.94 9.57 8.24
CA ILE A 61 7.31 10.90 8.37
C ILE A 61 8.16 11.71 9.34
N SER A 62 8.53 12.95 8.95
CA SER A 62 9.28 13.84 9.84
C SER A 62 8.51 14.10 11.13
N PRO A 63 9.15 14.00 12.31
CA PRO A 63 8.54 14.42 13.58
C PRO A 63 8.09 15.89 13.57
N ALA A 64 8.78 16.75 12.80
CA ALA A 64 8.43 18.17 12.65
C ALA A 64 7.24 18.42 11.71
N TRP A 65 6.70 17.40 11.04
CA TRP A 65 5.64 17.57 10.04
C TRP A 65 4.41 18.30 10.58
N ARG A 66 3.95 17.98 11.78
CA ARG A 66 2.77 18.62 12.36
C ARG A 66 2.93 20.13 12.51
N ASP A 67 4.07 20.57 13.02
CA ASP A 67 4.34 21.97 13.27
C ASP A 67 4.55 22.74 11.96
N ALA A 68 5.26 22.13 11.01
CA ALA A 68 5.44 22.67 9.67
C ALA A 68 4.09 22.80 8.94
N ALA A 69 3.26 21.77 8.97
CA ALA A 69 1.95 21.75 8.33
C ALA A 69 0.97 22.79 8.92
N ALA A 70 1.11 23.13 10.20
CA ALA A 70 0.30 24.17 10.84
C ALA A 70 0.64 25.57 10.35
N GLN A 71 1.85 25.78 9.85
CA GLN A 71 2.35 27.07 9.34
C GLN A 71 2.21 27.22 7.83
N MET A 72 1.92 26.12 7.11
CA MET A 72 1.79 26.14 5.66
C MET A 72 0.43 26.70 5.20
N PRO A 73 0.38 27.33 4.01
CA PRO A 73 -0.87 27.52 3.31
C PRO A 73 -1.62 26.19 3.14
N VAL A 74 -2.94 26.22 3.28
CA VAL A 74 -3.77 25.00 3.23
C VAL A 74 -3.59 24.23 1.91
N ALA A 75 -3.48 24.95 0.79
CA ALA A 75 -3.25 24.33 -0.52
C ALA A 75 -1.91 23.57 -0.57
N THR A 76 -0.83 24.21 -0.16
CA THR A 76 0.52 23.61 -0.09
C THR A 76 0.55 22.37 0.81
N LYS A 77 -0.06 22.45 2.01
CA LYS A 77 -0.17 21.31 2.91
C LYS A 77 -0.88 20.13 2.28
N LYS A 78 -2.01 20.37 1.62
CA LYS A 78 -2.78 19.34 0.96
C LYS A 78 -2.00 18.72 -0.21
N GLU A 79 -1.36 19.55 -1.02
CA GLU A 79 -0.54 19.09 -2.13
C GLU A 79 0.62 18.24 -1.62
N PHE A 80 1.37 18.71 -0.64
CA PHE A 80 2.47 17.95 -0.05
C PHE A 80 2.02 16.57 0.46
N PHE A 81 0.88 16.53 1.16
CA PHE A 81 0.32 15.28 1.67
C PHE A 81 0.04 14.28 0.56
N TYR A 82 -0.68 14.67 -0.49
CA TYR A 82 -1.01 13.68 -1.53
C TYR A 82 0.18 13.35 -2.42
N ARG A 83 1.14 14.26 -2.63
CA ARG A 83 2.38 13.98 -3.36
C ARG A 83 3.25 12.94 -2.63
N CYS A 84 3.22 12.92 -1.30
CA CYS A 84 3.89 11.89 -0.51
C CYS A 84 3.13 10.55 -0.48
N LEU A 85 1.80 10.57 -0.48
CA LEU A 85 0.99 9.36 -0.33
C LEU A 85 0.70 8.64 -1.65
N LEU A 86 0.48 9.37 -2.74
CA LEU A 86 0.11 8.77 -4.03
C LEU A 86 1.15 7.76 -4.55
N PRO A 87 2.48 7.97 -4.42
CA PRO A 87 3.47 6.95 -4.74
C PRO A 87 3.29 5.64 -3.97
N LEU A 88 2.94 5.70 -2.69
CA LEU A 88 2.69 4.51 -1.87
C LEU A 88 1.47 3.72 -2.38
N VAL A 89 0.39 4.43 -2.70
CA VAL A 89 -0.86 3.81 -3.18
C VAL A 89 -0.68 3.20 -4.58
N THR A 90 -0.04 3.92 -5.49
CA THR A 90 0.21 3.41 -6.85
C THR A 90 1.17 2.22 -6.84
N HIS A 91 2.17 2.21 -5.95
CA HIS A 91 3.04 1.06 -5.75
C HIS A 91 2.29 -0.15 -5.19
N ALA A 92 1.41 0.04 -4.20
CA ALA A 92 0.55 -1.01 -3.67
C ALA A 92 -0.36 -1.61 -4.77
N ASN A 93 -0.97 -0.78 -5.59
CA ASN A 93 -1.76 -1.23 -6.74
C ASN A 93 -0.92 -1.97 -7.79
N TRP A 94 0.30 -1.51 -8.04
CA TRP A 94 1.24 -2.22 -8.93
C TRP A 94 1.54 -3.63 -8.40
N LEU A 95 1.80 -3.80 -7.10
CA LEU A 95 1.99 -5.11 -6.47
C LEU A 95 0.74 -5.99 -6.59
N VAL A 96 -0.44 -5.42 -6.38
CA VAL A 96 -1.72 -6.13 -6.56
C VAL A 96 -1.86 -6.63 -8.00
N ARG A 97 -1.58 -5.80 -9.01
CA ARG A 97 -1.62 -6.21 -10.42
C ARG A 97 -0.67 -7.36 -10.72
N GLN A 98 0.58 -7.30 -10.21
CA GLN A 98 1.55 -8.39 -10.40
C GLN A 98 1.05 -9.71 -9.81
N ARG A 99 0.52 -9.67 -8.59
CA ARG A 99 -0.03 -10.85 -7.91
C ARG A 99 -1.27 -11.41 -8.62
N ARG A 100 -2.15 -10.54 -9.10
CA ARG A 100 -3.33 -10.95 -9.88
C ARG A 100 -2.92 -11.62 -11.19
N ALA A 101 -1.96 -11.05 -11.91
CA ALA A 101 -1.43 -11.65 -13.14
C ALA A 101 -0.83 -13.03 -12.86
N TRP A 102 -0.06 -13.16 -11.78
CA TRP A 102 0.49 -14.44 -11.34
C TRP A 102 -0.62 -15.47 -11.02
N LEU A 103 -1.68 -15.08 -10.30
CA LEU A 103 -2.83 -15.96 -9.99
C LEU A 103 -3.57 -16.39 -11.26
N MET A 104 -3.81 -15.47 -12.18
CA MET A 104 -4.48 -15.76 -13.45
C MET A 104 -3.68 -16.74 -14.33
N GLU A 105 -2.36 -16.60 -14.36
CA GLU A 105 -1.49 -17.55 -15.06
C GLU A 105 -1.57 -18.96 -14.45
N ARG A 106 -1.61 -19.07 -13.10
CA ARG A 106 -1.75 -20.36 -12.41
C ARG A 106 -3.12 -20.96 -12.64
N LYS A 107 -4.18 -20.13 -12.65
CA LYS A 107 -5.53 -20.56 -13.03
C LYS A 107 -5.56 -21.19 -14.43
N ALA A 108 -5.06 -20.47 -15.43
CA ALA A 108 -4.99 -20.96 -16.80
C ALA A 108 -4.15 -22.26 -16.92
N GLY A 109 -3.07 -22.38 -16.13
CA GLY A 109 -2.29 -23.62 -16.03
C GLY A 109 -3.13 -24.79 -15.54
N LEU A 110 -3.84 -24.62 -14.44
CA LEU A 110 -4.72 -25.65 -13.86
C LEU A 110 -5.87 -26.04 -14.81
N GLU A 111 -6.50 -25.06 -15.46
CA GLU A 111 -7.57 -25.28 -16.45
C GLU A 111 -7.05 -26.09 -17.66
N SER A 112 -5.79 -25.93 -18.03
CA SER A 112 -5.14 -26.73 -19.09
C SER A 112 -4.60 -28.08 -18.63
N GLY A 113 -4.84 -28.48 -17.36
CA GLY A 113 -4.38 -29.73 -16.78
C GLY A 113 -2.94 -29.74 -16.29
N ARG A 114 -2.25 -28.60 -16.23
CA ARG A 114 -0.92 -28.49 -15.64
C ARG A 114 -1.00 -28.49 -14.11
N ALA A 115 -0.20 -29.32 -13.46
CA ALA A 115 -0.07 -29.31 -12.00
C ALA A 115 0.67 -28.05 -11.52
N LEU A 116 0.36 -27.59 -10.30
CA LEU A 116 1.15 -26.56 -9.62
C LEU A 116 2.48 -27.15 -9.13
N GLU A 117 3.55 -26.43 -9.35
CA GLU A 117 4.86 -26.75 -8.79
C GLU A 117 4.86 -26.52 -7.27
N ALA A 118 5.75 -27.21 -6.53
CA ALA A 118 5.81 -27.12 -5.07
C ALA A 118 5.94 -25.68 -4.54
N GLN A 119 6.79 -24.87 -5.17
CA GLN A 119 6.95 -23.45 -4.80
C GLN A 119 5.68 -22.63 -5.05
N HIS A 120 4.95 -22.93 -6.13
CA HIS A 120 3.68 -22.28 -6.41
C HIS A 120 2.59 -22.65 -5.39
N LEU A 121 2.58 -23.92 -4.94
CA LEU A 121 1.65 -24.36 -3.88
C LEU A 121 1.90 -23.63 -2.57
N GLU A 122 3.15 -23.43 -2.19
CA GLU A 122 3.50 -22.68 -0.97
C GLU A 122 3.02 -21.23 -1.04
N ASN A 123 3.29 -20.54 -2.15
CA ASN A 123 2.79 -19.19 -2.37
C ASN A 123 1.26 -19.11 -2.40
N MET A 124 0.60 -20.11 -3.00
CA MET A 124 -0.86 -20.18 -3.02
C MET A 124 -1.46 -20.34 -1.62
N ARG A 125 -0.85 -21.19 -0.77
CA ARG A 125 -1.24 -21.35 0.63
C ARG A 125 -1.07 -20.05 1.41
N LEU A 126 0.06 -19.36 1.21
CA LEU A 126 0.31 -18.05 1.81
C LEU A 126 -0.74 -17.02 1.40
N PHE A 127 -1.11 -16.95 0.12
CA PHE A 127 -2.19 -16.08 -0.33
C PHE A 127 -3.54 -16.46 0.27
N ALA A 128 -3.86 -17.76 0.31
CA ALA A 128 -5.13 -18.24 0.87
C ALA A 128 -5.29 -17.89 2.36
N THR A 129 -4.22 -17.98 3.13
CA THR A 129 -4.21 -17.64 4.55
C THR A 129 -4.18 -16.12 4.78
N THR A 130 -3.32 -15.39 4.09
CA THR A 130 -3.19 -13.93 4.21
C THR A 130 -4.49 -13.22 3.84
N LEU A 131 -5.14 -13.65 2.76
CA LEU A 131 -6.43 -13.10 2.32
C LEU A 131 -7.63 -13.73 3.04
N ARG A 132 -7.40 -14.56 4.07
CA ARG A 132 -8.44 -15.19 4.88
C ARG A 132 -9.47 -16.00 4.06
N VAL A 133 -9.03 -16.60 2.98
CA VAL A 133 -9.84 -17.54 2.17
C VAL A 133 -9.86 -18.91 2.81
N ARG A 134 -8.75 -19.32 3.45
CA ARG A 134 -8.60 -20.54 4.23
C ARG A 134 -7.77 -20.27 5.48
N SER A 135 -7.99 -21.04 6.53
CA SER A 135 -7.04 -21.15 7.65
C SER A 135 -5.76 -21.86 7.21
N SER A 136 -4.69 -21.78 8.01
CA SER A 136 -3.43 -22.48 7.70
C SER A 136 -3.64 -24.00 7.58
N ASP A 137 -4.37 -24.59 8.51
CA ASP A 137 -4.65 -26.04 8.53
C ASP A 137 -5.49 -26.49 7.32
N GLU A 138 -6.45 -25.67 6.88
CA GLU A 138 -7.24 -25.93 5.67
C GLU A 138 -6.37 -25.82 4.42
N ALA A 139 -5.53 -24.79 4.33
CA ALA A 139 -4.67 -24.53 3.17
C ALA A 139 -3.64 -25.65 2.96
N GLU A 140 -3.14 -26.28 4.03
CA GLU A 140 -2.22 -27.41 3.96
C GLU A 140 -2.86 -28.67 3.38
N ARG A 141 -4.17 -28.87 3.60
CA ARG A 141 -4.91 -30.06 3.16
C ARG A 141 -5.36 -30.01 1.71
N ILE A 142 -5.27 -28.85 1.06
CA ILE A 142 -5.69 -28.70 -0.32
C ILE A 142 -4.77 -29.52 -1.24
N SER A 143 -5.36 -30.45 -2.00
CA SER A 143 -4.61 -31.33 -2.89
C SER A 143 -5.14 -31.38 -4.33
N GLY A 144 -6.39 -31.00 -4.55
CA GLY A 144 -7.05 -31.13 -5.85
C GLY A 144 -7.01 -29.87 -6.71
N SER A 145 -6.84 -30.04 -8.03
CA SER A 145 -6.85 -28.92 -8.98
C SER A 145 -8.17 -28.15 -8.98
N THR A 146 -9.30 -28.86 -8.86
CA THR A 146 -10.64 -28.22 -8.82
C THR A 146 -10.81 -27.33 -7.60
N GLU A 147 -10.29 -27.76 -6.44
CA GLU A 147 -10.33 -26.97 -5.21
C GLU A 147 -9.46 -25.70 -5.35
N TRP A 148 -8.25 -25.85 -5.90
CA TRP A 148 -7.39 -24.70 -6.18
C TRP A 148 -8.02 -23.71 -7.15
N LEU A 149 -8.73 -24.14 -8.19
CA LEU A 149 -9.45 -23.23 -9.10
C LEU A 149 -10.47 -22.38 -8.33
N SER A 150 -11.29 -23.01 -7.47
CA SER A 150 -12.25 -22.28 -6.63
C SER A 150 -11.57 -21.27 -5.68
N ILE A 151 -10.43 -21.65 -5.10
CA ILE A 151 -9.66 -20.79 -4.21
C ILE A 151 -9.07 -19.61 -4.98
N ILE A 152 -8.53 -19.82 -6.18
CA ILE A 152 -7.99 -18.73 -7.02
C ILE A 152 -9.09 -17.73 -7.36
N ASP A 153 -10.30 -18.19 -7.66
CA ASP A 153 -11.43 -17.29 -7.95
C ASP A 153 -11.74 -16.40 -6.73
N GLU A 154 -11.78 -16.98 -5.54
CA GLU A 154 -11.97 -16.20 -4.31
C GLU A 154 -10.78 -15.27 -4.00
N LEU A 155 -9.55 -15.72 -4.26
CA LEU A 155 -8.36 -14.88 -4.15
C LEU A 155 -8.44 -13.68 -5.11
N LEU A 156 -8.82 -13.89 -6.36
CA LEU A 156 -8.97 -12.84 -7.36
C LEU A 156 -10.14 -11.89 -7.04
N TYR A 157 -11.18 -12.37 -6.36
CA TYR A 157 -12.26 -11.53 -5.86
C TYR A 157 -11.82 -10.61 -4.72
N ARG A 158 -11.02 -11.13 -3.80
CA ARG A 158 -10.50 -10.35 -2.65
C ARG A 158 -9.34 -9.45 -3.02
N LEU A 159 -8.35 -9.97 -3.74
CA LEU A 159 -7.15 -9.27 -4.15
C LEU A 159 -7.42 -8.47 -5.42
N ASP A 160 -7.74 -7.19 -5.29
CA ASP A 160 -7.86 -6.28 -6.42
C ASP A 160 -7.46 -4.86 -6.02
N GLU A 161 -7.25 -4.02 -7.02
CA GLU A 161 -6.81 -2.64 -6.83
C GLU A 161 -7.82 -1.82 -6.01
N ILE A 162 -7.31 -0.82 -5.33
CA ILE A 162 -8.09 0.22 -4.66
C ILE A 162 -7.83 1.53 -5.40
N PRO A 163 -8.88 2.21 -5.92
CA PRO A 163 -8.70 3.48 -6.61
C PRO A 163 -7.88 4.46 -5.77
N ALA A 164 -6.91 5.13 -6.40
CA ALA A 164 -5.99 5.97 -5.68
C ALA A 164 -6.70 7.15 -4.99
N GLY A 165 -7.69 7.73 -5.64
CA GLY A 165 -8.49 8.81 -5.06
C GLY A 165 -9.24 8.40 -3.80
N LEU A 166 -9.70 7.14 -3.71
CA LEU A 166 -10.34 6.63 -2.50
C LEU A 166 -9.34 6.53 -1.34
N ALA A 167 -8.17 5.95 -1.59
CA ALA A 167 -7.13 5.85 -0.57
C ALA A 167 -6.62 7.22 -0.11
N LEU A 168 -6.41 8.16 -1.04
CA LEU A 168 -6.07 9.55 -0.72
C LEU A 168 -7.14 10.22 0.14
N GLY A 169 -8.41 10.09 -0.24
CA GLY A 169 -9.55 10.66 0.48
C GLY A 169 -9.66 10.12 1.91
N GLN A 170 -9.61 8.79 2.08
CA GLN A 170 -9.68 8.18 3.40
C GLN A 170 -8.47 8.55 4.26
N ALA A 171 -7.26 8.49 3.72
CA ALA A 171 -6.08 8.87 4.48
C ALA A 171 -6.11 10.36 4.89
N ALA A 172 -6.54 11.27 4.01
CA ALA A 172 -6.71 12.69 4.34
C ALA A 172 -7.73 12.89 5.46
N TYR A 173 -8.85 12.17 5.41
CA TYR A 173 -9.92 12.25 6.40
C TYR A 173 -9.47 11.70 7.76
N GLU A 174 -8.93 10.47 7.78
CA GLU A 174 -8.57 9.74 9.01
C GLU A 174 -7.33 10.31 9.71
N SER A 175 -6.35 10.79 8.95
CA SER A 175 -5.08 11.30 9.49
C SER A 175 -5.05 12.82 9.70
N GLY A 176 -6.11 13.54 9.31
CA GLY A 176 -6.10 15.01 9.30
C GLY A 176 -4.97 15.54 8.40
N TRP A 177 -4.87 15.03 7.17
CA TRP A 177 -3.80 15.39 6.23
C TRP A 177 -2.40 15.03 6.75
N GLY A 178 -2.29 13.90 7.39
CA GLY A 178 -1.01 13.39 7.93
C GLY A 178 -0.56 14.06 9.23
N THR A 179 -1.35 14.97 9.82
CA THR A 179 -0.95 15.73 11.02
C THR A 179 -1.36 15.09 12.33
N SER A 180 -2.13 13.99 12.30
CA SER A 180 -2.54 13.32 13.52
C SER A 180 -1.34 12.74 14.29
N ARG A 181 -1.46 12.66 15.63
CA ARG A 181 -0.44 12.04 16.47
C ARG A 181 -0.15 10.59 16.02
N PHE A 182 -1.18 9.85 15.68
CA PHE A 182 -1.04 8.47 15.23
C PHE A 182 -0.26 8.33 13.93
N THR A 183 -0.39 9.32 13.04
CA THR A 183 0.36 9.34 11.79
C THR A 183 1.82 9.69 12.02
N VAL A 184 2.09 10.75 12.79
CA VAL A 184 3.47 11.25 13.00
C VAL A 184 4.30 10.29 13.86
N GLU A 185 3.70 9.72 14.92
CA GLU A 185 4.40 8.85 15.87
C GLU A 185 4.31 7.35 15.50
N GLY A 186 3.30 6.95 14.70
CA GLY A 186 3.00 5.54 14.43
C GLY A 186 2.77 5.20 12.98
N ASN A 187 3.03 6.10 12.03
CA ASN A 187 2.80 5.91 10.59
C ASN A 187 1.37 5.47 10.23
N ALA A 188 0.38 5.71 11.11
CA ALA A 188 -1.00 5.27 10.96
C ALA A 188 -1.80 6.26 10.12
N LEU A 189 -1.97 5.96 8.83
CA LEU A 189 -2.64 6.84 7.86
C LEU A 189 -4.16 6.65 7.79
N PHE A 190 -4.67 5.48 8.19
CA PHE A 190 -6.06 5.06 7.96
C PHE A 190 -6.83 4.72 9.25
N GLY A 191 -6.31 5.06 10.41
CA GLY A 191 -6.99 4.85 11.68
C GLY A 191 -7.31 3.38 12.03
N GLN A 192 -6.56 2.41 11.50
CA GLN A 192 -6.82 0.98 11.70
C GLN A 192 -6.69 0.58 13.16
N TRP A 193 -7.62 -0.23 13.63
CA TRP A 193 -7.61 -0.74 14.99
C TRP A 193 -6.83 -2.04 15.13
N THR A 194 -6.23 -2.23 16.30
CA THR A 194 -5.63 -3.49 16.74
C THR A 194 -6.07 -3.83 18.16
N TYR A 195 -6.30 -5.12 18.42
CA TYR A 195 -6.69 -5.64 19.73
C TYR A 195 -5.59 -6.46 20.42
N GLY A 196 -4.54 -6.85 19.72
CA GLY A 196 -3.51 -7.72 20.25
C GLY A 196 -2.09 -7.43 19.74
N GLY A 197 -1.93 -6.39 18.91
CA GLY A 197 -0.65 -5.99 18.34
C GLY A 197 -0.05 -4.74 18.96
N GLU A 198 1.06 -4.28 18.40
CA GLU A 198 1.61 -2.98 18.70
C GLU A 198 0.62 -1.89 18.28
N GLY A 199 0.46 -0.88 19.12
CA GLY A 199 -0.49 0.18 18.86
C GLY A 199 -0.46 1.27 19.91
N MET A 200 -0.98 2.43 19.53
CA MET A 200 -1.08 3.61 20.38
C MET A 200 -2.48 3.74 20.95
N ALA A 201 -2.58 3.91 22.26
CA ALA A 201 -3.86 4.16 22.92
C ALA A 201 -4.43 5.54 22.51
N PRO A 202 -5.74 5.64 22.19
CA PRO A 202 -6.42 6.91 22.05
C PRO A 202 -6.33 7.72 23.38
N LYS A 203 -6.21 9.05 23.29
CA LYS A 203 -6.21 9.90 24.50
C LYS A 203 -7.54 9.82 25.27
N GLN A 204 -8.63 9.59 24.55
CA GLN A 204 -9.96 9.36 25.11
C GLN A 204 -10.39 7.93 24.75
N GLN A 205 -10.11 7.00 25.65
CA GLN A 205 -10.50 5.62 25.46
C GLN A 205 -11.98 5.47 25.82
N ARG A 206 -12.79 5.00 24.87
CA ARG A 206 -14.19 4.65 25.12
C ARG A 206 -14.22 3.23 25.68
N LYS A 207 -14.55 3.10 26.96
CA LYS A 207 -14.59 1.81 27.67
C LYS A 207 -15.53 0.79 27.01
N GLU A 208 -16.58 1.29 26.34
CA GLU A 208 -17.59 0.46 25.64
C GLU A 208 -17.01 -0.27 24.43
N LEU A 209 -15.91 0.22 23.86
CA LEU A 209 -15.24 -0.37 22.69
C LEU A 209 -14.08 -1.30 23.06
N GLY A 210 -13.88 -1.57 24.36
CA GLY A 210 -12.80 -2.41 24.86
C GLY A 210 -11.41 -1.75 24.76
N ASP A 211 -10.36 -2.55 24.92
CA ASP A 211 -8.96 -2.08 24.93
C ASP A 211 -8.38 -1.95 23.52
N HIS A 212 -9.15 -1.38 22.58
CA HIS A 212 -8.65 -1.14 21.23
C HIS A 212 -7.54 -0.09 21.21
N LYS A 213 -6.57 -0.30 20.34
CA LYS A 213 -5.50 0.64 20.03
C LYS A 213 -5.54 0.99 18.55
N ILE A 214 -4.97 2.13 18.19
CA ILE A 214 -4.67 2.42 16.79
C ILE A 214 -3.37 1.70 16.44
N ALA A 215 -3.40 0.88 15.41
CA ALA A 215 -2.23 0.13 14.93
C ALA A 215 -1.09 1.08 14.57
N THR A 216 0.13 0.69 14.91
CA THR A 216 1.36 1.40 14.51
C THR A 216 2.10 0.56 13.48
N PHE A 217 2.85 1.23 12.62
CA PHE A 217 3.54 0.62 11.50
C PHE A 217 5.00 1.07 11.48
N THR A 218 5.88 0.19 11.03
CA THR A 218 7.31 0.52 10.89
C THR A 218 7.49 1.58 9.79
N TRP A 219 6.68 1.51 8.73
CA TRP A 219 6.75 2.37 7.57
C TRP A 219 5.36 2.89 7.18
N PRO A 220 5.23 4.08 6.60
CA PRO A 220 3.96 4.56 6.05
C PRO A 220 3.37 3.59 5.01
N PHE A 221 4.22 2.92 4.23
CA PHE A 221 3.79 1.92 3.25
C PHE A 221 3.11 0.71 3.90
N ASP A 222 3.53 0.28 5.10
CA ASP A 222 2.87 -0.82 5.81
C ASP A 222 1.44 -0.44 6.25
N SER A 223 1.20 0.84 6.57
CA SER A 223 -0.17 1.34 6.81
C SER A 223 -1.03 1.24 5.56
N VAL A 224 -0.48 1.59 4.38
CA VAL A 224 -1.18 1.42 3.09
C VAL A 224 -1.47 -0.07 2.83
N ARG A 225 -0.50 -0.96 3.02
CA ARG A 225 -0.68 -2.41 2.86
C ARG A 225 -1.74 -2.96 3.81
N GLY A 226 -1.68 -2.57 5.08
CA GLY A 226 -2.68 -2.94 6.08
C GLY A 226 -4.09 -2.47 5.69
N TYR A 227 -4.22 -1.26 5.14
CA TYR A 227 -5.48 -0.74 4.63
C TYR A 227 -5.99 -1.58 3.44
N PHE A 228 -5.15 -1.91 2.47
CA PHE A 228 -5.49 -2.78 1.35
C PHE A 228 -5.96 -4.16 1.83
N LEU A 229 -5.23 -4.76 2.76
CA LEU A 229 -5.58 -6.05 3.35
C LEU A 229 -6.92 -5.99 4.09
N ASN A 230 -7.17 -4.92 4.86
CA ASN A 230 -8.41 -4.73 5.59
C ASN A 230 -9.62 -4.68 4.66
N LEU A 231 -9.60 -3.86 3.62
CA LEU A 231 -10.68 -3.78 2.64
C LEU A 231 -10.86 -5.09 1.85
N SER A 232 -9.76 -5.82 1.64
CA SER A 232 -9.77 -7.10 0.93
C SER A 232 -10.35 -8.25 1.75
N THR A 233 -10.23 -8.22 3.08
CA THR A 233 -10.49 -9.41 3.93
C THR A 233 -11.60 -9.23 4.95
N HIS A 234 -11.79 -8.02 5.50
CA HIS A 234 -12.73 -7.83 6.60
C HIS A 234 -14.19 -7.95 6.12
N PRO A 235 -15.05 -8.70 6.84
CA PRO A 235 -16.45 -8.93 6.43
C PRO A 235 -17.25 -7.65 6.25
N ALA A 236 -17.01 -6.62 7.05
CA ALA A 236 -17.69 -5.32 6.96
C ALA A 236 -17.56 -4.64 5.59
N TYR A 237 -16.53 -5.00 4.80
CA TYR A 237 -16.28 -4.42 3.46
C TYR A 237 -16.68 -5.35 2.31
N GLU A 238 -17.56 -6.30 2.56
CA GLU A 238 -18.12 -7.15 1.52
C GLU A 238 -18.88 -6.32 0.45
N GLY A 239 -19.60 -5.28 0.87
CA GLY A 239 -20.26 -4.34 -0.06
C GLY A 239 -19.26 -3.65 -1.00
N PHE A 240 -18.13 -3.23 -0.48
CA PHE A 240 -17.03 -2.65 -1.27
C PHE A 240 -16.51 -3.64 -2.33
N ARG A 241 -16.25 -4.89 -1.93
CA ARG A 241 -15.77 -5.94 -2.86
C ARG A 241 -16.80 -6.28 -3.94
N LYS A 242 -18.10 -6.32 -3.60
CA LYS A 242 -19.19 -6.54 -4.57
C LYS A 242 -19.26 -5.44 -5.62
N ILE A 243 -19.21 -4.18 -5.22
CA ILE A 243 -19.21 -3.04 -6.16
C ILE A 243 -17.98 -3.13 -7.07
N ARG A 244 -16.81 -3.43 -6.51
CA ARG A 244 -15.56 -3.59 -7.28
C ARG A 244 -15.64 -4.71 -8.30
N ALA A 245 -16.13 -5.87 -7.91
CA ALA A 245 -16.32 -7.01 -8.80
C ALA A 245 -17.33 -6.72 -9.92
N GLU A 246 -18.41 -6.00 -9.62
CA GLU A 246 -19.40 -5.61 -10.61
C GLU A 246 -18.84 -4.62 -11.65
N LEU A 247 -18.02 -3.65 -11.21
CA LEU A 247 -17.32 -2.77 -12.15
C LEU A 247 -16.39 -3.58 -13.06
N ARG A 248 -15.60 -4.52 -12.52
CA ARG A 248 -14.72 -5.41 -13.31
C ARG A 248 -15.52 -6.27 -14.31
N LYS A 249 -16.61 -6.88 -13.87
CA LYS A 249 -17.48 -7.72 -14.71
C LYS A 249 -18.02 -6.94 -15.90
N ASN A 250 -18.36 -5.67 -15.70
CA ASN A 250 -18.90 -4.79 -16.74
C ASN A 250 -17.81 -4.06 -17.55
N GLY A 251 -16.53 -4.38 -17.38
CA GLY A 251 -15.41 -3.72 -18.07
C GLY A 251 -15.28 -2.23 -17.74
N LYS A 252 -15.84 -1.78 -16.60
CA LYS A 252 -15.77 -0.38 -16.18
C LYS A 252 -14.50 -0.13 -15.36
N PRO A 253 -13.92 1.07 -15.47
CA PRO A 253 -12.80 1.45 -14.60
C PRO A 253 -13.25 1.46 -13.12
N LEU A 254 -12.31 1.16 -12.24
CA LEU A 254 -12.55 1.31 -10.80
C LEU A 254 -12.62 2.80 -10.46
N SER A 255 -13.68 3.20 -9.78
CA SER A 255 -13.92 4.59 -9.40
C SER A 255 -13.94 4.75 -7.89
N SER A 256 -13.14 5.70 -7.37
CA SER A 256 -13.13 6.05 -5.96
C SER A 256 -14.50 6.47 -5.44
N LEU A 257 -15.27 7.22 -6.23
CA LEU A 257 -16.61 7.66 -5.87
C LEU A 257 -17.63 6.52 -5.83
N ALA A 258 -17.54 5.55 -6.75
CA ALA A 258 -18.42 4.39 -6.76
C ALA A 258 -18.08 3.42 -5.63
N LEU A 259 -16.78 3.17 -5.38
CA LEU A 259 -16.37 2.24 -4.32
C LEU A 259 -16.58 2.80 -2.91
N ALA A 260 -16.61 4.11 -2.74
CA ALA A 260 -16.95 4.74 -1.45
C ALA A 260 -18.31 4.29 -0.92
N ASP A 261 -19.28 3.96 -1.78
CA ASP A 261 -20.59 3.47 -1.37
C ASP A 261 -20.54 2.13 -0.61
N GLY A 262 -19.48 1.37 -0.80
CA GLY A 262 -19.24 0.12 -0.08
C GLY A 262 -18.60 0.31 1.31
N LEU A 263 -18.36 1.53 1.76
CA LEU A 263 -17.67 1.86 3.02
C LEU A 263 -18.58 2.34 4.14
N VAL A 264 -19.88 2.08 4.05
CA VAL A 264 -20.86 2.47 5.10
C VAL A 264 -20.47 1.97 6.50
N SER A 265 -19.85 0.78 6.58
CA SER A 265 -19.40 0.19 7.84
C SER A 265 -17.98 0.62 8.26
N TYR A 266 -17.35 1.56 7.56
CA TYR A 266 -16.00 2.05 7.91
C TYR A 266 -16.01 2.96 9.14
N SER A 267 -17.11 3.69 9.33
CA SER A 267 -17.32 4.59 10.46
C SER A 267 -18.69 4.36 11.07
N GLU A 268 -18.82 4.62 12.39
CA GLU A 268 -20.10 4.64 13.09
C GLU A 268 -21.11 5.63 12.48
N ARG A 269 -20.63 6.64 11.74
CA ARG A 269 -21.47 7.63 11.05
C ARG A 269 -22.18 7.07 9.81
N GLY A 270 -21.86 5.86 9.38
CA GLY A 270 -22.54 5.19 8.27
C GLY A 270 -22.53 6.00 6.97
N GLN A 271 -23.72 6.26 6.40
CA GLN A 271 -23.87 6.99 5.13
C GLN A 271 -23.31 8.42 5.19
N GLU A 272 -23.42 9.09 6.30
CA GLU A 272 -22.87 10.45 6.48
C GLU A 272 -21.34 10.49 6.30
N TYR A 273 -20.66 9.42 6.72
CA TYR A 273 -19.22 9.25 6.46
C TYR A 273 -18.96 9.14 4.96
N VAL A 274 -19.70 8.29 4.26
CA VAL A 274 -19.56 8.08 2.82
C VAL A 274 -19.76 9.39 2.05
N ASP A 275 -20.79 10.16 2.39
CA ASP A 275 -21.10 11.45 1.75
C ASP A 275 -20.00 12.48 2.01
N SER A 276 -19.49 12.54 3.25
CA SER A 276 -18.37 13.40 3.62
C SER A 276 -17.09 13.01 2.85
N LEU A 277 -16.80 11.72 2.74
CA LEU A 277 -15.65 11.19 2.00
C LEU A 277 -15.74 11.52 0.52
N LYS A 278 -16.90 11.29 -0.12
CA LYS A 278 -17.13 11.64 -1.52
C LYS A 278 -16.99 13.14 -1.78
N SER A 279 -17.51 13.96 -0.86
CA SER A 279 -17.35 15.43 -0.93
C SER A 279 -15.89 15.83 -0.87
N LEU A 280 -15.11 15.23 0.04
CA LEU A 280 -13.68 15.48 0.17
C LEU A 280 -12.91 15.06 -1.08
N ILE A 281 -13.21 13.87 -1.64
CA ILE A 281 -12.59 13.39 -2.88
C ILE A 281 -12.84 14.37 -4.02
N ARG A 282 -14.11 14.76 -4.26
CA ARG A 282 -14.46 15.71 -5.35
C ARG A 282 -13.84 17.08 -5.15
N SER A 283 -13.92 17.65 -3.95
CA SER A 283 -13.44 19.02 -3.68
C SER A 283 -11.91 19.17 -3.79
N ASN A 284 -11.17 18.05 -3.73
CA ASN A 284 -9.72 18.03 -3.90
C ASN A 284 -9.28 17.37 -5.23
N GLY A 285 -10.23 16.95 -6.08
CA GLY A 285 -9.93 16.32 -7.37
C GLY A 285 -9.23 14.97 -7.26
N PHE A 286 -9.39 14.27 -6.14
CA PHE A 286 -8.68 13.00 -5.92
C PHE A 286 -9.18 11.87 -6.82
N ASP A 287 -10.43 11.92 -7.28
CA ASP A 287 -10.98 10.97 -8.25
C ASP A 287 -10.22 10.95 -9.58
N LEU A 288 -9.53 12.04 -9.92
CA LEU A 288 -8.67 12.11 -11.10
C LEU A 288 -7.40 11.24 -10.95
N ALA A 289 -6.96 10.99 -9.72
CA ALA A 289 -5.84 10.09 -9.45
C ALA A 289 -6.17 8.61 -9.65
N ASP A 290 -7.43 8.22 -9.89
CA ASP A 290 -7.82 6.83 -10.13
C ASP A 290 -7.14 6.23 -11.38
N ALA A 291 -6.76 7.07 -12.34
CA ALA A 291 -6.03 6.69 -13.54
C ALA A 291 -4.48 6.73 -13.39
N ALA A 292 -3.98 7.14 -12.22
CA ALA A 292 -2.54 7.29 -11.98
C ALA A 292 -1.78 5.96 -12.11
N GLN A 293 -0.62 6.02 -12.76
CA GLN A 293 0.26 4.87 -12.97
C GLN A 293 1.66 5.17 -12.45
N PRO A 294 2.39 4.18 -11.90
CA PRO A 294 3.79 4.40 -11.54
C PRO A 294 4.63 4.61 -12.79
N ARG A 295 5.62 5.49 -12.71
CA ARG A 295 6.66 5.67 -13.74
C ARG A 295 7.42 4.36 -13.96
N ASP A 296 7.94 4.17 -15.18
CA ASP A 296 8.87 3.08 -15.46
C ASP A 296 10.29 3.49 -15.06
N GLU A 297 10.54 3.43 -13.77
CA GLU A 297 11.81 3.80 -13.15
C GLU A 297 12.11 2.87 -11.96
N PRO A 298 13.38 2.77 -11.51
CA PRO A 298 13.73 2.02 -10.31
C PRO A 298 12.99 2.52 -9.07
N LEU A 299 12.78 1.61 -8.10
CA LEU A 299 12.17 1.97 -6.82
C LEU A 299 13.16 2.80 -5.98
N GLY A 300 12.77 4.01 -5.64
CA GLY A 300 13.49 4.91 -4.74
C GLY A 300 12.82 5.02 -3.37
N PHE A 301 13.48 5.70 -2.45
CA PHE A 301 12.98 5.92 -1.09
C PHE A 301 13.21 7.36 -0.66
N ALA A 302 12.27 7.89 0.13
CA ALA A 302 12.34 9.22 0.71
C ALA A 302 12.04 9.16 2.20
N MET A 303 12.64 10.06 2.98
CA MET A 303 12.34 10.19 4.40
C MET A 303 12.52 11.63 4.88
N GLY A 304 11.64 12.05 5.78
CA GLY A 304 11.74 13.34 6.44
C GLY A 304 12.52 13.21 7.76
N ALA A 305 13.46 14.11 7.99
CA ALA A 305 14.14 14.30 9.26
C ALA A 305 13.63 15.56 9.98
N ALA A 306 13.95 15.68 11.26
CA ALA A 306 13.53 16.85 12.05
C ALA A 306 14.33 18.11 11.67
N ASP A 307 15.61 17.94 11.39
CA ASP A 307 16.57 18.98 11.01
C ASP A 307 17.78 18.37 10.27
N GLU A 308 18.74 19.20 9.86
CA GLU A 308 19.94 18.76 9.14
C GLU A 308 20.80 17.77 9.92
N LYS A 309 20.91 17.93 11.23
CA LYS A 309 21.67 17.02 12.09
C LYS A 309 21.01 15.65 12.17
N ALA A 310 19.70 15.63 12.31
CA ALA A 310 18.91 14.40 12.27
C ALA A 310 18.97 13.75 10.88
N ALA A 311 18.96 14.52 9.80
CA ALA A 311 19.12 14.02 8.45
C ALA A 311 20.46 13.32 8.25
N GLN A 312 21.58 13.89 8.74
CA GLN A 312 22.88 13.25 8.65
C GLN A 312 22.93 11.94 9.44
N SER A 313 22.37 11.92 10.66
CA SER A 313 22.30 10.69 11.46
C SER A 313 21.51 9.58 10.75
N VAL A 314 20.42 9.93 10.11
CA VAL A 314 19.59 9.00 9.33
C VAL A 314 20.35 8.45 8.13
N ILE A 315 21.09 9.31 7.41
CA ILE A 315 21.94 8.89 6.28
C ILE A 315 22.99 7.88 6.75
N ASP A 316 23.67 8.18 7.87
CA ASP A 316 24.70 7.31 8.43
C ASP A 316 24.15 5.94 8.84
N ASP A 317 22.97 5.91 9.48
CA ASP A 317 22.31 4.66 9.88
C ASP A 317 21.81 3.88 8.67
N PHE A 318 21.34 4.56 7.64
CA PHE A 318 20.95 3.95 6.38
C PHE A 318 22.16 3.32 5.67
N GLN A 319 23.29 4.00 5.61
CA GLN A 319 24.52 3.45 5.05
C GLN A 319 24.98 2.19 5.80
N LYS A 320 24.87 2.18 7.15
CA LYS A 320 25.13 0.99 7.97
C LYS A 320 24.17 -0.15 7.63
N MET A 321 22.88 0.15 7.45
CA MET A 321 21.87 -0.86 7.07
C MET A 321 22.12 -1.45 5.68
N LYS A 322 22.60 -0.64 4.72
CA LYS A 322 23.05 -1.13 3.41
C LYS A 322 24.27 -2.03 3.54
N ALA A 323 25.28 -1.59 4.26
CA ALA A 323 26.54 -2.33 4.42
C ALA A 323 26.36 -3.71 5.06
N ASN A 324 25.38 -3.89 5.96
CA ASN A 324 25.09 -5.17 6.61
C ASN A 324 23.96 -5.99 5.96
N GLY A 325 23.48 -5.58 4.79
CA GLY A 325 22.42 -6.27 4.04
C GLY A 325 21.02 -6.23 4.69
N LYS A 326 20.83 -5.48 5.77
CA LYS A 326 19.54 -5.35 6.43
C LYS A 326 18.53 -4.62 5.55
N PHE A 327 18.98 -3.59 4.84
CA PHE A 327 18.15 -2.84 3.92
C PHE A 327 17.66 -3.69 2.75
N ASP A 328 18.54 -4.49 2.15
CA ASP A 328 18.18 -5.38 1.03
C ASP A 328 17.14 -6.43 1.45
N ARG A 329 17.21 -6.91 2.70
CA ARG A 329 16.20 -7.80 3.27
C ARG A 329 14.84 -7.09 3.42
N ILE A 330 14.82 -5.87 3.95
CA ILE A 330 13.59 -5.07 4.07
C ILE A 330 12.96 -4.83 2.69
N VAL A 331 13.78 -4.45 1.69
CA VAL A 331 13.30 -4.25 0.32
C VAL A 331 12.78 -5.55 -0.30
N ALA A 332 13.44 -6.68 -0.05
CA ALA A 332 12.97 -7.98 -0.49
C ALA A 332 11.61 -8.33 0.16
N GLU A 333 11.46 -8.11 1.45
CA GLU A 333 10.19 -8.29 2.16
C GLU A 333 9.08 -7.38 1.60
N MET A 334 9.39 -6.12 1.28
CA MET A 334 8.45 -5.21 0.62
C MET A 334 8.03 -5.66 -0.78
N LYS A 335 8.87 -6.42 -1.48
CA LYS A 335 8.57 -6.98 -2.81
C LYS A 335 7.80 -8.29 -2.75
N LEU A 336 8.00 -9.09 -1.69
CA LEU A 336 7.47 -10.46 -1.58
C LEU A 336 6.13 -10.53 -0.82
N GLN A 337 5.85 -9.55 0.02
CA GLN A 337 4.60 -9.49 0.78
C GLN A 337 3.61 -8.57 0.06
#